data_4b23a4370c4dc00788b5357bde303480
#
_entry.id   4b23a4370c4dc00788b5357bde303480
#
_cell.length_a   1.000
_cell.length_b   1.000
_cell.length_c   1.000
_cell.angle_alpha   90.00
_cell.angle_beta   90.00
_cell.angle_gamma   90.00
#
_symmetry.space_group_name_H-M   'P 1'
#
loop_
_entity.id
_entity.type
_entity.pdbx_description
1 polymer ?
#
loop_
_entity_poly.entity_id
_entity_poly.type
_entity_poly.pdbx_seq_one_letter_code
_entity_poly.pdbx_strand_id
1 'polypeptide(L)'
;MIKDYLKENQLLFYRIIENEFNLKKIPHAFLLVGNNTDQPLQFLTMSLICNETLACEQCIDCQKVLNHQYADIIEIDGEEESIKKKHIENIQETFKKSSLEGKAKVYILKNVEKTTKEAMNALLKILEEPTEGIYAIFTTKNINRILPTIISRCQVIELKPDNKEVLKEKLIAKGYEEEKASVLSYIIKDEDDLENLNQDNFDDIMLQAINFVEDLFLYRENLIINTQIHMLKDHKEKENIKLFINLIILALKDMFHVKQNEKAVFCNHVEFFNSLTYDNNDIIKKIELLLETSYLLDTNANIPLLMDSMMYRI
;
A
#
# COMPACT_ATOMS: atom_id res chain seq x y z
N MET A 1 -9.26 -19.43 -2.39
CA MET A 1 -7.85 -19.90 -2.35
C MET A 1 -6.92 -18.73 -2.71
N ILE A 2 -5.71 -18.66 -2.16
CA ILE A 2 -4.73 -17.59 -2.46
C ILE A 2 -4.45 -17.53 -3.97
N LYS A 3 -4.35 -18.69 -4.62
CA LYS A 3 -4.14 -18.79 -6.06
C LYS A 3 -5.22 -18.07 -6.89
N ASP A 4 -6.47 -18.18 -6.51
CA ASP A 4 -7.58 -17.54 -7.22
C ASP A 4 -7.54 -16.02 -7.04
N TYR A 5 -7.33 -15.58 -5.80
CA TYR A 5 -7.10 -14.16 -5.50
C TYR A 5 -5.96 -13.57 -6.33
N LEU A 6 -4.81 -14.26 -6.43
CA LEU A 6 -3.67 -13.77 -7.19
C LEU A 6 -3.94 -13.70 -8.70
N LYS A 7 -4.70 -14.63 -9.25
CA LYS A 7 -5.11 -14.59 -10.65
C LYS A 7 -6.02 -13.40 -10.97
N GLU A 8 -6.86 -13.01 -10.05
CA GLU A 8 -7.78 -11.90 -10.21
C GLU A 8 -7.11 -10.55 -9.93
N ASN A 9 -6.34 -10.45 -8.85
CA ASN A 9 -5.84 -9.17 -8.35
C ASN A 9 -4.36 -8.91 -8.65
N GLN A 10 -3.52 -9.98 -8.78
CA GLN A 10 -2.08 -9.91 -8.99
C GLN A 10 -1.63 -10.73 -10.19
N LEU A 11 -2.34 -10.60 -11.32
CA LEU A 11 -2.16 -11.43 -12.51
C LEU A 11 -0.71 -11.43 -13.03
N LEU A 12 -0.03 -10.26 -12.99
CA LEU A 12 1.37 -10.16 -13.45
C LEU A 12 2.30 -10.98 -12.56
N PHE A 13 2.19 -10.84 -11.25
CA PHE A 13 2.92 -11.64 -10.26
C PHE A 13 2.67 -13.14 -10.51
N TYR A 14 1.40 -13.54 -10.59
CA TYR A 14 1.04 -14.94 -10.79
C TYR A 14 1.68 -15.52 -12.07
N ARG A 15 1.62 -14.81 -13.19
CA ARG A 15 2.20 -15.25 -14.47
C ARG A 15 3.72 -15.33 -14.43
N ILE A 16 4.40 -14.39 -13.78
CA ILE A 16 5.86 -14.44 -13.62
C ILE A 16 6.25 -15.71 -12.88
N ILE A 17 5.65 -15.96 -11.72
CA ILE A 17 5.94 -17.13 -10.89
C ILE A 17 5.60 -18.43 -11.66
N GLU A 18 4.41 -18.51 -12.27
CA GLU A 18 4.00 -19.66 -13.07
C GLU A 18 5.02 -20.00 -14.19
N ASN A 19 5.51 -18.97 -14.87
CA ASN A 19 6.47 -19.14 -15.97
C ASN A 19 7.85 -19.61 -15.47
N GLU A 20 8.37 -19.00 -14.39
CA GLU A 20 9.67 -19.38 -13.81
C GLU A 20 9.67 -20.82 -13.29
N PHE A 21 8.59 -21.23 -12.62
CA PHE A 21 8.45 -22.59 -12.11
C PHE A 21 8.26 -23.62 -13.23
N ASN A 22 7.46 -23.31 -14.26
CA ASN A 22 7.30 -24.20 -15.43
C ASN A 22 8.61 -24.39 -16.20
N LEU A 23 9.42 -23.32 -16.31
CA LEU A 23 10.72 -23.37 -16.97
C LEU A 23 11.83 -23.95 -16.09
N LYS A 24 11.56 -24.22 -14.81
CA LYS A 24 12.54 -24.64 -13.79
C LYS A 24 13.74 -23.68 -13.69
N LYS A 25 13.49 -22.38 -13.87
CA LYS A 25 14.48 -21.31 -13.76
C LYS A 25 14.11 -20.38 -12.60
N ILE A 26 14.07 -20.93 -11.39
CA ILE A 26 13.64 -20.22 -10.21
C ILE A 26 14.81 -19.36 -9.69
N PRO A 27 14.66 -18.02 -9.59
CA PRO A 27 15.67 -17.15 -8.99
C PRO A 27 15.92 -17.52 -7.52
N HIS A 28 17.17 -17.36 -7.09
CA HIS A 28 17.53 -17.59 -5.68
C HIS A 28 17.04 -16.48 -4.74
N ALA A 29 16.68 -15.30 -5.28
CA ALA A 29 16.21 -14.17 -4.50
C ALA A 29 15.09 -13.41 -5.22
N PHE A 30 14.04 -13.07 -4.48
CA PHE A 30 12.89 -12.28 -4.92
C PHE A 30 12.77 -11.03 -4.08
N LEU A 31 12.36 -9.92 -4.70
CA LEU A 31 11.99 -8.68 -4.03
C LEU A 31 10.57 -8.28 -4.46
N LEU A 32 9.62 -8.46 -3.55
CA LEU A 32 8.23 -8.06 -3.73
C LEU A 32 8.07 -6.60 -3.32
N VAL A 33 7.65 -5.74 -4.25
CA VAL A 33 7.51 -4.31 -4.02
C VAL A 33 6.03 -3.94 -3.99
N GLY A 34 5.56 -3.45 -2.87
CA GLY A 34 4.16 -3.04 -2.67
C GLY A 34 3.72 -3.21 -1.23
N ASN A 35 2.48 -2.82 -0.94
CA ASN A 35 1.93 -2.92 0.41
C ASN A 35 1.32 -4.32 0.66
N ASN A 36 0.66 -4.89 -0.34
CA ASN A 36 -0.08 -6.16 -0.25
C ASN A 36 0.81 -7.37 -0.54
N THR A 37 1.79 -7.60 0.32
CA THR A 37 2.81 -8.63 0.08
C THR A 37 2.46 -9.99 0.69
N ASP A 38 1.54 -10.09 1.66
CA ASP A 38 1.34 -11.33 2.43
C ASP A 38 0.87 -12.51 1.60
N GLN A 39 -0.20 -12.35 0.81
CA GLN A 39 -0.69 -13.46 -0.02
C GLN A 39 0.29 -13.84 -1.15
N PRO A 40 0.91 -12.88 -1.89
CA PRO A 40 2.00 -13.19 -2.82
C PRO A 40 3.18 -13.89 -2.16
N LEU A 41 3.59 -13.44 -0.97
CA LEU A 41 4.67 -14.03 -0.18
C LEU A 41 4.36 -15.47 0.21
N GLN A 42 3.19 -15.73 0.79
CA GLN A 42 2.74 -17.06 1.17
C GLN A 42 2.67 -18.00 -0.03
N PHE A 43 2.09 -17.54 -1.15
CA PHE A 43 1.99 -18.34 -2.38
C PHE A 43 3.37 -18.69 -2.96
N LEU A 44 4.29 -17.71 -3.03
CA LEU A 44 5.66 -17.94 -3.49
C LEU A 44 6.39 -18.93 -2.57
N THR A 45 6.32 -18.72 -1.26
CA THR A 45 6.94 -19.60 -0.26
C THR A 45 6.41 -21.03 -0.38
N MET A 46 5.08 -21.20 -0.47
CA MET A 46 4.49 -22.52 -0.70
C MET A 46 4.94 -23.14 -2.02
N SER A 47 5.06 -22.35 -3.09
CA SER A 47 5.49 -22.85 -4.41
C SER A 47 6.93 -23.35 -4.40
N LEU A 48 7.81 -22.74 -3.60
CA LEU A 48 9.21 -23.20 -3.42
C LEU A 48 9.31 -24.54 -2.68
N ILE A 49 8.31 -24.91 -1.91
CA ILE A 49 8.32 -26.07 -0.99
C ILE A 49 7.41 -27.19 -1.49
N CYS A 50 6.34 -26.87 -2.21
CA CYS A 50 5.37 -27.83 -2.69
C CYS A 50 5.98 -28.83 -3.66
N ASN A 51 5.46 -30.08 -3.67
CA ASN A 51 5.86 -31.08 -4.64
C ASN A 51 5.25 -30.86 -6.03
N GLU A 52 4.17 -30.10 -6.13
CA GLU A 52 3.58 -29.69 -7.38
C GLU A 52 4.41 -28.52 -7.99
N THR A 53 4.19 -28.24 -9.26
CA THR A 53 4.90 -27.14 -9.95
C THR A 53 4.68 -25.80 -9.27
N LEU A 54 3.49 -25.57 -8.71
CA LEU A 54 3.11 -24.39 -7.93
C LEU A 54 2.42 -24.83 -6.65
N ALA A 55 2.20 -23.89 -5.75
CA ALA A 55 1.47 -24.12 -4.51
C ALA A 55 0.11 -24.79 -4.78
N CYS A 56 -0.12 -25.98 -4.19
CA CYS A 56 -1.42 -26.65 -4.26
C CYS A 56 -2.36 -26.22 -3.13
N GLU A 57 -1.86 -25.52 -2.11
CA GLU A 57 -2.56 -25.03 -0.92
C GLU A 57 -3.21 -26.11 -0.03
N GLN A 58 -3.11 -27.40 -0.40
CA GLN A 58 -3.81 -28.51 0.28
C GLN A 58 -2.86 -29.54 0.90
N CYS A 59 -1.64 -29.71 0.37
CA CYS A 59 -0.70 -30.66 0.92
C CYS A 59 -0.18 -30.25 2.29
N ILE A 60 0.40 -31.20 3.02
CA ILE A 60 0.92 -31.01 4.38
C ILE A 60 1.94 -29.86 4.42
N ASP A 61 2.81 -29.74 3.41
CA ASP A 61 3.85 -28.70 3.35
C ASP A 61 3.23 -27.32 3.17
N CYS A 62 2.27 -27.18 2.23
CA CYS A 62 1.54 -25.93 2.06
C CYS A 62 0.79 -25.52 3.34
N GLN A 63 0.15 -26.48 4.01
CA GLN A 63 -0.55 -26.22 5.27
C GLN A 63 0.42 -25.81 6.40
N LYS A 64 1.61 -26.43 6.47
CA LYS A 64 2.65 -26.00 7.43
C LYS A 64 3.11 -24.56 7.17
N VAL A 65 3.27 -24.17 5.90
CA VAL A 65 3.62 -22.77 5.55
C VAL A 65 2.52 -21.81 5.95
N LEU A 66 1.27 -22.10 5.62
CA LEU A 66 0.11 -21.26 5.97
C LEU A 66 -0.05 -21.08 7.49
N ASN A 67 0.32 -22.11 8.27
CA ASN A 67 0.23 -22.08 9.73
C ASN A 67 1.55 -21.65 10.43
N HIS A 68 2.55 -21.13 9.67
CA HIS A 68 3.88 -20.73 10.18
C HIS A 68 4.60 -21.87 10.96
N GLN A 69 4.42 -23.13 10.53
CA GLN A 69 4.95 -24.33 11.19
C GLN A 69 6.03 -25.07 10.39
N TYR A 70 6.47 -24.50 9.26
CA TYR A 70 7.52 -25.11 8.45
C TYR A 70 8.91 -24.79 9.02
N ALA A 71 9.65 -25.84 9.43
CA ALA A 71 10.87 -25.68 10.23
C ALA A 71 12.05 -25.04 9.48
N ASP A 72 12.10 -25.14 8.14
CA ASP A 72 13.17 -24.57 7.32
C ASP A 72 12.80 -23.19 6.72
N ILE A 73 11.87 -22.46 7.35
CA ILE A 73 11.58 -21.05 7.08
C ILE A 73 12.07 -20.20 8.24
N ILE A 74 12.78 -19.12 7.92
CA ILE A 74 13.14 -18.06 8.88
C ILE A 74 12.51 -16.79 8.37
N GLU A 75 11.61 -16.21 9.16
CA GLU A 75 10.94 -14.96 8.86
C GLU A 75 11.35 -13.89 9.88
N ILE A 76 11.67 -12.69 9.40
CA ILE A 76 12.02 -11.53 10.21
C ILE A 76 11.30 -10.33 9.61
N ASP A 77 10.54 -9.60 10.45
CA ASP A 77 9.82 -8.40 10.05
C ASP A 77 10.53 -7.14 10.57
N GLY A 78 10.88 -6.28 9.64
CA GLY A 78 11.50 -4.98 9.94
C GLY A 78 10.57 -3.98 10.64
N GLU A 79 9.25 -4.18 10.57
CA GLU A 79 8.28 -3.36 11.31
C GLU A 79 8.28 -3.72 12.81
N GLU A 80 8.44 -5.00 13.16
CA GLU A 80 8.50 -5.44 14.55
C GLU A 80 9.84 -5.06 15.19
N GLU A 81 10.94 -5.32 14.50
CA GLU A 81 12.29 -4.97 14.94
C GLU A 81 13.20 -4.66 13.75
N SER A 82 13.95 -3.55 13.82
CA SER A 82 14.95 -3.23 12.79
C SER A 82 15.88 -4.41 12.51
N ILE A 83 16.02 -4.78 11.23
CA ILE A 83 16.85 -5.91 10.81
C ILE A 83 18.33 -5.58 10.99
N LYS A 84 18.98 -6.23 11.95
CA LYS A 84 20.37 -6.02 12.33
C LYS A 84 21.27 -7.10 11.72
N LYS A 85 22.59 -6.81 11.67
CA LYS A 85 23.60 -7.75 11.17
C LYS A 85 23.53 -9.11 11.84
N LYS A 86 23.27 -9.17 13.15
CA LYS A 86 23.12 -10.42 13.90
C LYS A 86 22.01 -11.32 13.35
N HIS A 87 20.91 -10.76 12.86
CA HIS A 87 19.83 -11.52 12.26
C HIS A 87 20.31 -12.22 10.98
N ILE A 88 21.06 -11.51 10.14
CA ILE A 88 21.62 -12.07 8.90
C ILE A 88 22.67 -13.16 9.19
N GLU A 89 23.52 -12.95 10.19
CA GLU A 89 24.51 -13.95 10.64
C GLU A 89 23.79 -15.22 11.16
N ASN A 90 22.71 -15.07 11.92
CA ASN A 90 21.91 -16.20 12.41
C ASN A 90 21.28 -17.00 11.25
N ILE A 91 20.75 -16.33 10.23
CA ILE A 91 20.24 -17.00 9.01
C ILE A 91 21.35 -17.85 8.38
N GLN A 92 22.57 -17.27 8.20
CA GLN A 92 23.70 -17.97 7.63
C GLN A 92 24.12 -19.20 8.44
N GLU A 93 24.17 -19.06 9.77
CA GLU A 93 24.53 -20.18 10.67
C GLU A 93 23.49 -21.29 10.65
N THR A 94 22.20 -20.94 10.67
CA THR A 94 21.11 -21.90 10.66
C THR A 94 21.09 -22.67 9.33
N PHE A 95 21.32 -21.99 8.22
CA PHE A 95 21.24 -22.64 6.90
C PHE A 95 22.49 -23.42 6.51
N LYS A 96 23.59 -23.31 7.25
CA LYS A 96 24.73 -24.22 7.13
C LYS A 96 24.41 -25.65 7.62
N LYS A 97 23.41 -25.80 8.49
CA LYS A 97 22.95 -27.12 8.97
C LYS A 97 22.13 -27.82 7.87
N SER A 98 21.97 -29.13 7.97
CA SER A 98 21.10 -29.88 7.07
C SER A 98 19.66 -29.39 7.15
N SER A 99 18.92 -29.51 6.03
CA SER A 99 17.48 -29.23 6.04
C SER A 99 16.76 -30.22 6.97
N LEU A 100 15.82 -29.74 7.76
CA LEU A 100 15.00 -30.54 8.67
C LEU A 100 13.84 -31.22 7.93
N GLU A 101 13.27 -30.54 6.96
CA GLU A 101 12.14 -31.03 6.15
C GLU A 101 12.61 -31.69 4.82
N GLY A 102 13.92 -31.63 4.50
CA GLY A 102 14.51 -32.28 3.33
C GLY A 102 14.22 -31.61 1.98
N LYS A 103 13.71 -30.38 2.00
CA LYS A 103 13.36 -29.58 0.82
C LYS A 103 14.06 -28.22 0.81
N ALA A 104 13.48 -27.23 0.12
CA ALA A 104 13.98 -25.88 0.10
C ALA A 104 13.99 -25.23 1.48
N LYS A 105 15.01 -24.42 1.73
CA LYS A 105 15.10 -23.50 2.86
C LYS A 105 14.77 -22.10 2.37
N VAL A 106 13.97 -21.38 3.12
CA VAL A 106 13.52 -20.03 2.73
C VAL A 106 13.78 -19.06 3.87
N TYR A 107 14.45 -17.96 3.58
CA TYR A 107 14.48 -16.83 4.51
C TYR A 107 13.70 -15.65 3.93
N ILE A 108 12.88 -15.08 4.80
CA ILE A 108 11.95 -14.02 4.49
C ILE A 108 12.34 -12.80 5.31
N LEU A 109 12.62 -11.69 4.64
CA LEU A 109 12.84 -10.41 5.30
C LEU A 109 11.74 -9.46 4.85
N LYS A 110 10.77 -9.24 5.73
CA LYS A 110 9.71 -8.27 5.49
C LYS A 110 10.19 -6.86 5.81
N ASN A 111 9.67 -5.88 5.07
CA ASN A 111 9.99 -4.46 5.24
C ASN A 111 11.52 -4.20 5.26
N VAL A 112 12.20 -4.75 4.24
CA VAL A 112 13.68 -4.76 4.18
C VAL A 112 14.30 -3.36 4.14
N GLU A 113 13.55 -2.30 3.86
CA GLU A 113 13.95 -0.90 4.01
C GLU A 113 14.23 -0.48 5.47
N LYS A 114 13.80 -1.28 6.44
CA LYS A 114 14.11 -1.10 7.88
C LYS A 114 15.42 -1.79 8.30
N THR A 115 16.18 -2.27 7.33
CA THR A 115 17.47 -2.96 7.58
C THR A 115 18.58 -1.95 7.84
N THR A 116 19.45 -2.22 8.84
CA THR A 116 20.63 -1.39 9.10
C THR A 116 21.65 -1.50 7.96
N LYS A 117 22.50 -0.49 7.77
CA LYS A 117 23.51 -0.48 6.71
C LYS A 117 24.47 -1.68 6.81
N GLU A 118 24.85 -2.06 8.02
CA GLU A 118 25.71 -3.20 8.31
C GLU A 118 25.03 -4.52 7.93
N ALA A 119 23.73 -4.64 8.19
CA ALA A 119 22.94 -5.81 7.83
C ALA A 119 22.73 -5.90 6.31
N MET A 120 22.48 -4.77 5.63
CA MET A 120 22.43 -4.75 4.17
C MET A 120 23.74 -5.22 3.51
N ASN A 121 24.89 -4.79 4.05
CA ASN A 121 26.18 -5.26 3.55
C ASN A 121 26.44 -6.75 3.84
N ALA A 122 25.93 -7.27 4.96
CA ALA A 122 26.00 -8.72 5.24
C ALA A 122 25.10 -9.52 4.31
N LEU A 123 23.93 -8.98 3.97
CA LEU A 123 22.97 -9.59 3.05
C LEU A 123 23.55 -9.71 1.63
N LEU A 124 24.29 -8.69 1.15
CA LEU A 124 24.95 -8.73 -0.16
C LEU A 124 25.83 -9.96 -0.32
N LYS A 125 26.59 -10.34 0.72
CA LYS A 125 27.47 -11.53 0.68
C LYS A 125 26.69 -12.82 0.44
N ILE A 126 25.48 -12.95 1.02
CA ILE A 126 24.63 -14.13 0.82
C ILE A 126 24.08 -14.15 -0.61
N LEU A 127 23.72 -12.99 -1.13
CA LEU A 127 23.14 -12.86 -2.46
C LEU A 127 24.19 -13.04 -3.59
N GLU A 128 25.48 -12.78 -3.29
CA GLU A 128 26.59 -12.98 -4.25
C GLU A 128 27.00 -14.44 -4.39
N GLU A 129 26.86 -15.22 -3.33
CA GLU A 129 27.25 -16.64 -3.32
C GLU A 129 26.01 -17.50 -2.93
N PRO A 130 25.01 -17.61 -3.82
CA PRO A 130 23.79 -18.35 -3.50
C PRO A 130 24.07 -19.85 -3.33
N THR A 131 23.51 -20.42 -2.28
CA THR A 131 23.58 -21.87 -2.02
C THR A 131 22.36 -22.54 -2.64
N GLU A 132 22.57 -23.64 -3.36
CA GLU A 132 21.49 -24.41 -3.97
C GLU A 132 20.48 -24.87 -2.92
N GLY A 133 19.19 -24.75 -3.24
CA GLY A 133 18.08 -25.09 -2.34
C GLY A 133 17.79 -24.06 -1.24
N ILE A 134 18.49 -22.92 -1.23
CA ILE A 134 18.21 -21.80 -0.34
C ILE A 134 17.66 -20.63 -1.14
N TYR A 135 16.52 -20.11 -0.72
CA TYR A 135 15.83 -19.01 -1.39
C TYR A 135 15.62 -17.83 -0.44
N ALA A 136 15.73 -16.63 -0.98
CA ALA A 136 15.46 -15.37 -0.33
C ALA A 136 14.16 -14.78 -0.83
N ILE A 137 13.31 -14.29 0.08
CA ILE A 137 12.17 -13.47 -0.29
C ILE A 137 12.20 -12.19 0.55
N PHE A 138 12.25 -11.07 -0.11
CA PHE A 138 12.23 -9.75 0.50
C PHE A 138 10.94 -9.05 0.16
N THR A 139 10.42 -8.26 1.11
CA THR A 139 9.32 -7.33 0.84
C THR A 139 9.75 -5.91 1.14
N THR A 140 9.25 -4.95 0.39
CA THR A 140 9.46 -3.52 0.64
C THR A 140 8.28 -2.70 0.15
N LYS A 141 7.92 -1.66 0.90
CA LYS A 141 6.94 -0.65 0.48
C LYS A 141 7.60 0.44 -0.39
N ASN A 142 8.93 0.58 -0.32
CA ASN A 142 9.67 1.63 -1.04
C ASN A 142 11.02 1.13 -1.58
N ILE A 143 11.04 0.77 -2.86
CA ILE A 143 12.23 0.28 -3.55
C ILE A 143 13.40 1.27 -3.52
N ASN A 144 13.12 2.59 -3.47
CA ASN A 144 14.16 3.63 -3.47
C ASN A 144 14.99 3.65 -2.18
N ARG A 145 14.54 2.97 -1.12
CA ARG A 145 15.29 2.83 0.12
C ARG A 145 16.21 1.59 0.13
N ILE A 146 16.13 0.76 -0.90
CA ILE A 146 16.93 -0.45 -1.03
C ILE A 146 18.19 -0.16 -1.84
N LEU A 147 19.31 -0.75 -1.44
CA LEU A 147 20.55 -0.58 -2.17
C LEU A 147 20.44 -1.14 -3.60
N PRO A 148 20.87 -0.39 -4.64
CA PRO A 148 20.84 -0.86 -6.03
C PRO A 148 21.57 -2.20 -6.22
N THR A 149 22.58 -2.47 -5.41
CA THR A 149 23.32 -3.73 -5.41
C THR A 149 22.51 -4.93 -4.92
N ILE A 150 21.53 -4.74 -4.04
CA ILE A 150 20.54 -5.77 -3.64
C ILE A 150 19.51 -5.95 -4.76
N ILE A 151 18.97 -4.84 -5.26
CA ILE A 151 17.95 -4.85 -6.32
C ILE A 151 18.46 -5.63 -7.54
N SER A 152 19.71 -5.41 -7.95
CA SER A 152 20.29 -6.07 -9.14
C SER A 152 20.50 -7.58 -8.99
N ARG A 153 20.40 -8.13 -7.77
CA ARG A 153 20.56 -9.56 -7.48
C ARG A 153 19.26 -10.27 -7.18
N CYS A 154 18.17 -9.52 -7.16
CA CYS A 154 16.83 -10.05 -6.91
C CYS A 154 15.98 -10.00 -8.17
N GLN A 155 15.10 -10.98 -8.32
CA GLN A 155 13.95 -10.85 -9.21
C GLN A 155 12.97 -9.87 -8.55
N VAL A 156 12.89 -8.67 -9.12
CA VAL A 156 11.95 -7.65 -8.63
C VAL A 156 10.58 -7.90 -9.22
N ILE A 157 9.56 -7.93 -8.37
CA ILE A 157 8.16 -8.04 -8.78
C ILE A 157 7.36 -6.95 -8.08
N GLU A 158 6.86 -6.01 -8.88
CA GLU A 158 5.98 -4.96 -8.39
C GLU A 158 4.54 -5.49 -8.28
N LEU A 159 3.97 -5.38 -7.09
CA LEU A 159 2.61 -5.77 -6.80
C LEU A 159 1.66 -4.60 -7.04
N LYS A 160 0.50 -4.89 -7.60
CA LYS A 160 -0.54 -3.89 -7.75
C LYS A 160 -1.16 -3.61 -6.37
N PRO A 161 -1.53 -2.36 -6.09
CA PRO A 161 -2.38 -2.07 -4.93
C PRO A 161 -3.70 -2.84 -5.05
N ASP A 162 -4.36 -3.09 -3.92
CA ASP A 162 -5.67 -3.75 -3.92
C ASP A 162 -6.64 -3.00 -4.84
N ASN A 163 -7.51 -3.76 -5.50
CA ASN A 163 -8.62 -3.17 -6.20
C ASN A 163 -9.51 -2.45 -5.15
N LYS A 164 -9.85 -1.20 -5.44
CA LYS A 164 -10.64 -0.35 -4.54
C LYS A 164 -11.99 -0.97 -4.17
N GLU A 165 -12.61 -1.68 -5.10
CA GLU A 165 -13.86 -2.40 -4.83
C GLU A 165 -13.66 -3.54 -3.82
N VAL A 166 -12.58 -4.32 -3.95
CA VAL A 166 -12.22 -5.39 -3.01
C VAL A 166 -11.93 -4.80 -1.62
N LEU A 167 -11.19 -3.68 -1.57
CA LEU A 167 -10.89 -3.01 -0.32
C LEU A 167 -12.16 -2.45 0.32
N LYS A 168 -13.06 -1.83 -0.47
CA LYS A 168 -14.37 -1.37 -0.03
C LYS A 168 -15.18 -2.52 0.59
N GLU A 169 -15.29 -3.67 -0.10
CA GLU A 169 -16.02 -4.84 0.41
C GLU A 169 -15.45 -5.35 1.73
N LYS A 170 -14.12 -5.43 1.86
CA LYS A 170 -13.46 -5.81 3.12
C LYS A 170 -13.79 -4.84 4.26
N LEU A 171 -13.80 -3.53 3.98
CA LEU A 171 -14.13 -2.50 4.97
C LEU A 171 -15.59 -2.60 5.41
N ILE A 172 -16.51 -2.83 4.49
CA ILE A 172 -17.94 -3.06 4.82
C ILE A 172 -18.07 -4.33 5.69
N ALA A 173 -17.36 -5.41 5.36
CA ALA A 173 -17.35 -6.63 6.18
C ALA A 173 -16.81 -6.40 7.60
N LYS A 174 -15.94 -5.41 7.81
CA LYS A 174 -15.45 -4.95 9.12
C LYS A 174 -16.42 -4.01 9.85
N GLY A 175 -17.56 -3.66 9.24
CA GLY A 175 -18.62 -2.85 9.87
C GLY A 175 -18.55 -1.35 9.57
N TYR A 176 -17.71 -0.92 8.62
CA TYR A 176 -17.73 0.47 8.15
C TYR A 176 -18.99 0.75 7.32
N GLU A 177 -19.55 1.95 7.44
CA GLU A 177 -20.64 2.41 6.59
C GLU A 177 -20.19 2.47 5.11
N GLU A 178 -21.14 2.28 4.19
CA GLU A 178 -20.85 2.14 2.76
C GLU A 178 -20.06 3.34 2.19
N GLU A 179 -20.48 4.56 2.49
CA GLU A 179 -19.80 5.76 2.03
C GLU A 179 -18.40 5.87 2.61
N LYS A 180 -18.26 5.70 3.93
CA LYS A 180 -16.95 5.72 4.60
C LYS A 180 -16.02 4.65 4.04
N ALA A 181 -16.50 3.43 3.83
CA ALA A 181 -15.74 2.35 3.20
C ALA A 181 -15.31 2.70 1.77
N SER A 182 -16.21 3.32 0.99
CA SER A 182 -15.93 3.80 -0.35
C SER A 182 -14.82 4.85 -0.34
N VAL A 183 -14.96 5.91 0.47
CA VAL A 183 -13.96 6.99 0.59
C VAL A 183 -12.62 6.45 1.08
N LEU A 184 -12.61 5.63 2.14
CA LEU A 184 -11.40 5.00 2.66
C LEU A 184 -10.67 4.19 1.59
N SER A 185 -11.36 3.42 0.76
CA SER A 185 -10.75 2.62 -0.31
C SER A 185 -9.95 3.45 -1.33
N TYR A 186 -10.20 4.76 -1.40
CA TYR A 186 -9.45 5.70 -2.24
C TYR A 186 -8.30 6.40 -1.51
N ILE A 187 -8.38 6.48 -0.20
CA ILE A 187 -7.39 7.17 0.65
C ILE A 187 -6.27 6.23 1.10
N ILE A 188 -6.63 5.02 1.54
CA ILE A 188 -5.69 4.01 1.99
C ILE A 188 -5.27 3.10 0.83
N LYS A 189 -4.10 2.49 0.94
CA LYS A 189 -3.58 1.56 -0.06
C LYS A 189 -3.90 0.11 0.27
N ASP A 190 -4.01 -0.18 1.55
CA ASP A 190 -4.32 -1.49 2.13
C ASP A 190 -4.97 -1.35 3.51
N GLU A 191 -5.30 -2.48 4.13
CA GLU A 191 -5.93 -2.51 5.45
C GLU A 191 -5.00 -2.06 6.58
N ASP A 192 -3.69 -2.22 6.43
CA ASP A 192 -2.70 -1.85 7.46
C ASP A 192 -2.62 -0.33 7.63
N ASP A 193 -2.89 0.42 6.56
CA ASP A 193 -2.95 1.89 6.62
C ASP A 193 -4.09 2.38 7.54
N LEU A 194 -5.12 1.55 7.81
CA LEU A 194 -6.21 1.90 8.75
C LEU A 194 -5.73 2.08 10.18
N GLU A 195 -4.75 1.28 10.63
CA GLU A 195 -4.22 1.36 11.99
C GLU A 195 -3.48 2.68 12.23
N ASN A 196 -2.93 3.26 11.17
CA ASN A 196 -2.24 4.54 11.20
C ASN A 196 -3.18 5.73 11.05
N LEU A 197 -4.44 5.49 10.70
CA LEU A 197 -5.43 6.54 10.47
C LEU A 197 -6.19 6.82 11.78
N ASN A 198 -6.07 8.04 12.30
CA ASN A 198 -6.90 8.44 13.44
C ASN A 198 -8.36 8.56 12.97
N GLN A 199 -9.18 7.58 13.32
CA GLN A 199 -10.56 7.46 12.82
C GLN A 199 -11.47 8.60 13.26
N ASP A 200 -11.29 9.13 14.48
CA ASP A 200 -12.09 10.25 14.97
C ASP A 200 -11.80 11.52 14.17
N ASN A 201 -10.53 11.77 13.84
CA ASN A 201 -10.14 12.89 12.99
C ASN A 201 -10.59 12.68 11.53
N PHE A 202 -10.62 11.45 11.04
CA PHE A 202 -11.01 11.16 9.66
C PHE A 202 -12.45 11.58 9.36
N ASP A 203 -13.39 11.25 10.25
CA ASP A 203 -14.81 11.56 10.07
C ASP A 203 -15.04 13.08 10.06
N ASP A 204 -14.37 13.81 10.95
CA ASP A 204 -14.46 15.26 10.97
C ASP A 204 -13.83 15.90 9.72
N ILE A 205 -12.63 15.46 9.32
CA ILE A 205 -11.96 15.98 8.11
C ILE A 205 -12.78 15.65 6.85
N MET A 206 -13.41 14.48 6.79
CA MET A 206 -14.29 14.10 5.68
C MET A 206 -15.50 15.04 5.60
N LEU A 207 -16.14 15.34 6.74
CA LEU A 207 -17.24 16.31 6.82
C LEU A 207 -16.77 17.71 6.39
N GLN A 208 -15.61 18.16 6.87
CA GLN A 208 -15.06 19.47 6.49
C GLN A 208 -14.73 19.56 4.99
N ALA A 209 -14.30 18.46 4.36
CA ALA A 209 -14.04 18.44 2.92
C ALA A 209 -15.33 18.61 2.09
N ILE A 210 -16.42 18.01 2.51
CA ILE A 210 -17.74 18.21 1.86
C ILE A 210 -18.25 19.64 2.10
N ASN A 211 -18.16 20.15 3.33
CA ASN A 211 -18.54 21.53 3.63
C ASN A 211 -17.70 22.54 2.82
N PHE A 212 -16.41 22.26 2.61
CA PHE A 212 -15.56 23.07 1.75
C PHE A 212 -16.07 23.11 0.30
N VAL A 213 -16.50 21.97 -0.25
CA VAL A 213 -17.08 21.91 -1.60
C VAL A 213 -18.40 22.66 -1.64
N GLU A 214 -19.24 22.56 -0.61
CA GLU A 214 -20.48 23.32 -0.51
C GLU A 214 -20.21 24.84 -0.46
N ASP A 215 -19.30 25.30 0.39
CA ASP A 215 -18.92 26.71 0.48
C ASP A 215 -18.32 27.22 -0.83
N LEU A 216 -17.52 26.40 -1.52
CA LEU A 216 -16.87 26.76 -2.79
C LEU A 216 -17.88 27.09 -3.88
N PHE A 217 -19.02 26.40 -3.94
CA PHE A 217 -20.01 26.56 -4.99
C PHE A 217 -21.26 27.39 -4.59
N LEU A 218 -21.61 27.41 -3.29
CA LEU A 218 -22.85 28.03 -2.81
C LEU A 218 -22.61 29.22 -1.88
N TYR A 219 -21.54 29.18 -1.06
CA TYR A 219 -21.33 30.15 0.04
C TYR A 219 -19.86 30.62 0.09
N ARG A 220 -19.35 31.11 -1.04
CA ARG A 220 -17.92 31.42 -1.20
C ARG A 220 -17.35 32.39 -0.16
N GLU A 221 -18.17 33.24 0.42
CA GLU A 221 -17.81 34.13 1.53
C GLU A 221 -17.44 33.40 2.82
N ASN A 222 -17.94 32.18 3.02
CA ASN A 222 -17.67 31.35 4.20
C ASN A 222 -16.40 30.52 4.07
N LEU A 223 -15.94 30.28 2.83
CA LEU A 223 -14.86 29.35 2.51
C LEU A 223 -13.60 29.58 3.36
N ILE A 224 -13.11 30.82 3.40
CA ILE A 224 -11.87 31.16 4.12
C ILE A 224 -12.07 30.99 5.63
N ILE A 225 -13.18 31.52 6.17
CA ILE A 225 -13.44 31.51 7.61
C ILE A 225 -13.60 30.07 8.11
N ASN A 226 -14.41 29.25 7.44
CA ASN A 226 -14.67 27.88 7.84
C ASN A 226 -13.39 27.04 7.75
N THR A 227 -12.60 27.18 6.68
CA THR A 227 -11.33 26.45 6.52
C THR A 227 -10.31 26.84 7.60
N GLN A 228 -10.19 28.13 7.93
CA GLN A 228 -9.27 28.59 8.97
C GLN A 228 -9.68 28.09 10.36
N ILE A 229 -10.97 28.11 10.69
CA ILE A 229 -11.46 27.69 12.00
C ILE A 229 -11.35 26.17 12.14
N HIS A 230 -11.87 25.39 11.19
CA HIS A 230 -12.02 23.95 11.34
C HIS A 230 -10.77 23.16 10.90
N MET A 231 -10.04 23.62 9.89
CA MET A 231 -8.86 22.90 9.43
C MET A 231 -7.55 23.42 10.01
N LEU A 232 -7.28 24.72 9.90
CA LEU A 232 -5.98 25.26 10.32
C LEU A 232 -5.82 25.39 11.83
N LYS A 233 -6.92 25.47 12.59
CA LYS A 233 -6.90 25.54 14.05
C LYS A 233 -6.98 24.15 14.69
N ASP A 234 -7.94 23.33 14.26
CA ASP A 234 -8.25 22.05 14.91
C ASP A 234 -7.44 20.88 14.33
N HIS A 235 -7.11 20.91 13.03
CA HIS A 235 -6.39 19.85 12.30
C HIS A 235 -5.11 20.36 11.61
N LYS A 236 -4.32 21.18 12.27
CA LYS A 236 -3.13 21.87 11.71
C LYS A 236 -1.98 20.95 11.31
N GLU A 237 -2.02 19.67 11.63
CA GLU A 237 -1.00 18.71 11.28
C GLU A 237 -0.95 18.50 9.75
N LYS A 238 0.25 18.39 9.21
CA LYS A 238 0.48 18.28 7.77
C LYS A 238 -0.31 17.13 7.14
N GLU A 239 -0.33 16.00 7.80
CA GLU A 239 -1.02 14.79 7.37
C GLU A 239 -2.53 15.03 7.25
N ASN A 240 -3.13 15.71 8.22
CA ASN A 240 -4.55 16.06 8.23
C ASN A 240 -4.90 17.05 7.10
N ILE A 241 -4.07 18.06 6.88
CA ILE A 241 -4.25 19.02 5.78
C ILE A 241 -4.13 18.31 4.43
N LYS A 242 -3.18 17.39 4.29
CA LYS A 242 -3.02 16.59 3.07
C LYS A 242 -4.22 15.66 2.82
N LEU A 243 -4.73 15.03 3.88
CA LEU A 243 -5.95 14.23 3.83
C LEU A 243 -7.15 15.08 3.37
N PHE A 244 -7.34 16.25 3.97
CA PHE A 244 -8.40 17.21 3.60
C PHE A 244 -8.35 17.57 2.12
N ILE A 245 -7.18 17.97 1.60
CA ILE A 245 -7.01 18.30 0.18
C ILE A 245 -7.34 17.08 -0.72
N ASN A 246 -6.89 15.89 -0.35
CA ASN A 246 -7.18 14.68 -1.11
C ASN A 246 -8.67 14.35 -1.15
N LEU A 247 -9.39 14.56 -0.04
CA LEU A 247 -10.84 14.38 0.04
C LEU A 247 -11.60 15.40 -0.82
N ILE A 248 -11.17 16.67 -0.85
CA ILE A 248 -11.74 17.68 -1.75
C ILE A 248 -11.51 17.27 -3.20
N ILE A 249 -10.30 16.86 -3.58
CA ILE A 249 -10.00 16.38 -4.95
C ILE A 249 -10.92 15.21 -5.32
N LEU A 250 -11.15 14.28 -4.38
CA LEU A 250 -12.02 13.15 -4.59
C LEU A 250 -13.48 13.58 -4.81
N ALA A 251 -13.99 14.49 -4.00
CA ALA A 251 -15.34 15.04 -4.15
C ALA A 251 -15.50 15.81 -5.47
N LEU A 252 -14.50 16.62 -5.87
CA LEU A 252 -14.53 17.30 -7.16
C LEU A 252 -14.50 16.31 -8.34
N LYS A 253 -13.81 15.18 -8.24
CA LYS A 253 -13.84 14.11 -9.24
C LYS A 253 -15.21 13.45 -9.31
N ASP A 254 -15.86 13.21 -8.17
CA ASP A 254 -17.22 12.66 -8.14
C ASP A 254 -18.23 13.54 -8.87
N MET A 255 -18.05 14.86 -8.88
CA MET A 255 -18.89 15.76 -9.68
C MET A 255 -18.83 15.43 -11.18
N PHE A 256 -17.69 14.97 -11.72
CA PHE A 256 -17.62 14.46 -13.10
C PHE A 256 -18.32 13.12 -13.26
N HIS A 257 -18.07 12.17 -12.34
CA HIS A 257 -18.65 10.82 -12.38
C HIS A 257 -20.16 10.87 -12.35
N VAL A 258 -20.73 11.67 -11.45
CA VAL A 258 -22.18 11.85 -11.30
C VAL A 258 -22.83 12.39 -12.59
N LYS A 259 -22.20 13.38 -13.27
CA LYS A 259 -22.70 13.87 -14.59
C LYS A 259 -22.69 12.81 -15.69
N GLN A 260 -21.79 11.83 -15.58
CA GLN A 260 -21.69 10.73 -16.55
C GLN A 260 -22.53 9.51 -16.17
N ASN A 261 -23.34 9.63 -15.11
CA ASN A 261 -24.11 8.53 -14.49
C ASN A 261 -23.21 7.39 -14.01
N GLU A 262 -21.97 7.70 -13.62
CA GLU A 262 -21.07 6.77 -12.99
C GLU A 262 -21.24 6.78 -11.46
N LYS A 263 -20.72 5.74 -10.80
CA LYS A 263 -20.78 5.64 -9.33
C LYS A 263 -19.86 6.69 -8.69
N ALA A 264 -20.41 7.46 -7.76
CA ALA A 264 -19.66 8.37 -6.91
C ALA A 264 -19.05 7.61 -5.72
N VAL A 265 -17.91 8.08 -5.25
CA VAL A 265 -17.25 7.59 -4.03
C VAL A 265 -18.00 8.11 -2.80
N PHE A 266 -18.41 9.40 -2.81
CA PHE A 266 -19.30 10.00 -1.83
C PHE A 266 -20.77 9.70 -2.20
N CYS A 267 -21.18 8.45 -1.99
CA CYS A 267 -22.47 7.95 -2.48
C CYS A 267 -23.70 8.62 -1.85
N ASN A 268 -23.59 9.15 -0.63
CA ASN A 268 -24.68 9.88 0.04
C ASN A 268 -24.82 11.33 -0.46
N HIS A 269 -23.84 11.84 -1.23
CA HIS A 269 -23.82 13.24 -1.70
C HIS A 269 -24.13 13.39 -3.20
N VAL A 270 -24.60 12.34 -3.85
CA VAL A 270 -24.90 12.34 -5.30
C VAL A 270 -25.95 13.38 -5.67
N GLU A 271 -27.04 13.51 -4.88
CA GLU A 271 -28.09 14.51 -5.12
C GLU A 271 -27.53 15.94 -4.99
N PHE A 272 -26.68 16.18 -3.99
CA PHE A 272 -25.99 17.45 -3.82
C PHE A 272 -25.12 17.79 -5.03
N PHE A 273 -24.26 16.88 -5.48
CA PHE A 273 -23.39 17.10 -6.64
C PHE A 273 -24.19 17.36 -7.93
N ASN A 274 -25.32 16.67 -8.11
CA ASN A 274 -26.23 16.90 -9.25
C ASN A 274 -26.90 18.29 -9.21
N SER A 275 -27.11 18.85 -8.03
CA SER A 275 -27.75 20.17 -7.87
C SER A 275 -26.83 21.33 -8.25
N LEU A 276 -25.48 21.08 -8.26
CA LEU A 276 -24.51 22.12 -8.53
C LEU A 276 -24.37 22.42 -10.03
N THR A 277 -24.24 23.71 -10.35
CA THR A 277 -23.97 24.16 -11.72
C THR A 277 -22.49 24.59 -11.81
N TYR A 278 -21.73 23.97 -12.70
CA TYR A 278 -20.32 24.24 -12.88
C TYR A 278 -19.84 23.94 -14.31
N ASP A 279 -18.73 24.58 -14.70
CA ASP A 279 -18.01 24.23 -15.91
C ASP A 279 -16.93 23.18 -15.63
N ASN A 280 -16.81 22.18 -16.50
CA ASN A 280 -15.83 21.12 -16.34
C ASN A 280 -14.39 21.63 -16.34
N ASN A 281 -14.08 22.65 -17.16
CA ASN A 281 -12.74 23.25 -17.19
C ASN A 281 -12.40 23.98 -15.88
N ASP A 282 -13.40 24.56 -15.22
CA ASP A 282 -13.22 25.19 -13.92
C ASP A 282 -12.88 24.17 -12.84
N ILE A 283 -13.59 23.03 -12.81
CA ILE A 283 -13.27 21.93 -11.91
C ILE A 283 -11.85 21.39 -12.13
N ILE A 284 -11.43 21.21 -13.40
CA ILE A 284 -10.07 20.75 -13.71
C ILE A 284 -9.03 21.72 -13.15
N LYS A 285 -9.18 23.03 -13.33
CA LYS A 285 -8.27 24.03 -12.77
C LYS A 285 -8.20 24.00 -11.25
N LYS A 286 -9.35 23.79 -10.59
CA LYS A 286 -9.41 23.64 -9.12
C LYS A 286 -8.67 22.40 -8.66
N ILE A 287 -8.84 21.27 -9.35
CA ILE A 287 -8.10 20.03 -9.05
C ILE A 287 -6.58 20.24 -9.27
N GLU A 288 -6.17 20.90 -10.36
CA GLU A 288 -4.75 21.20 -10.62
C GLU A 288 -4.14 22.04 -9.49
N LEU A 289 -4.84 23.09 -9.05
CA LEU A 289 -4.41 23.93 -7.93
C LEU A 289 -4.29 23.13 -6.62
N LEU A 290 -5.24 22.25 -6.33
CA LEU A 290 -5.22 21.41 -5.14
C LEU A 290 -4.05 20.39 -5.19
N LEU A 291 -3.77 19.82 -6.36
CA LEU A 291 -2.62 18.93 -6.56
C LEU A 291 -1.28 19.68 -6.39
N GLU A 292 -1.17 20.91 -6.94
CA GLU A 292 0.00 21.79 -6.72
C GLU A 292 0.18 22.07 -5.22
N THR A 293 -0.89 22.39 -4.52
CA THR A 293 -0.88 22.67 -3.08
C THR A 293 -0.46 21.44 -2.29
N SER A 294 -1.01 20.26 -2.61
CA SER A 294 -0.65 18.99 -1.98
C SER A 294 0.84 18.66 -2.18
N TYR A 295 1.38 18.90 -3.37
CA TYR A 295 2.81 18.73 -3.63
C TYR A 295 3.68 19.68 -2.81
N LEU A 296 3.29 20.96 -2.72
CA LEU A 296 4.02 21.98 -1.95
C LEU A 296 4.01 21.69 -0.45
N LEU A 297 2.98 21.02 0.08
CA LEU A 297 2.98 20.54 1.46
C LEU A 297 4.13 19.56 1.74
N ASP A 298 4.63 18.82 0.75
CA ASP A 298 5.76 17.90 0.93
C ASP A 298 7.12 18.64 0.98
N THR A 299 7.13 19.93 0.71
CA THR A 299 8.29 20.81 0.91
C THR A 299 8.25 21.47 2.30
N ASN A 300 9.23 22.32 2.61
CA ASN A 300 9.26 23.11 3.85
C ASN A 300 8.39 24.39 3.76
N ALA A 301 7.25 24.34 3.12
CA ALA A 301 6.34 25.48 2.99
C ALA A 301 5.64 25.83 4.30
N ASN A 302 5.34 27.11 4.49
CA ASN A 302 4.50 27.55 5.61
C ASN A 302 3.05 27.16 5.32
N ILE A 303 2.51 26.19 6.08
CA ILE A 303 1.19 25.60 5.86
C ILE A 303 0.07 26.65 5.87
N PRO A 304 -0.08 27.52 6.88
CA PRO A 304 -1.10 28.56 6.87
C PRO A 304 -1.08 29.44 5.64
N LEU A 305 0.10 29.94 5.26
CA LEU A 305 0.25 30.80 4.08
C LEU A 305 -0.06 30.06 2.76
N LEU A 306 0.31 28.78 2.67
CA LEU A 306 0.00 27.94 1.53
C LEU A 306 -1.51 27.72 1.38
N MET A 307 -2.19 27.43 2.47
CA MET A 307 -3.64 27.25 2.50
C MET A 307 -4.38 28.56 2.17
N ASP A 308 -3.95 29.69 2.72
CA ASP A 308 -4.52 30.99 2.35
C ASP A 308 -4.36 31.27 0.85
N SER A 309 -3.16 31.05 0.30
CA SER A 309 -2.92 31.17 -1.14
C SER A 309 -3.83 30.27 -1.98
N MET A 310 -4.03 29.04 -1.55
CA MET A 310 -4.95 28.09 -2.20
C MET A 310 -6.38 28.60 -2.19
N MET A 311 -6.89 29.05 -1.03
CA MET A 311 -8.26 29.54 -0.90
C MET A 311 -8.54 30.80 -1.73
N TYR A 312 -7.55 31.67 -1.93
CA TYR A 312 -7.69 32.84 -2.80
C TYR A 312 -7.67 32.52 -4.29
N ARG A 313 -6.97 31.43 -4.68
CA ARG A 313 -6.79 31.03 -6.10
C ARG A 313 -7.85 30.07 -6.59
N ILE A 314 -8.51 29.30 -5.69
CA ILE A 314 -9.50 28.32 -6.04
C ILE A 314 -10.83 28.97 -6.45
#